data_01d0fe94b35cbaeb232388b004345062
#
_entry.id   01d0fe94b35cbaeb232388b004345062
#
_cell.length_a   1.000
_cell.length_b   1.000
_cell.length_c   1.000
_cell.angle_alpha   90.00
_cell.angle_beta   90.00
_cell.angle_gamma   90.00
#
_symmetry.space_group_name_H-M   'P 1'
#
loop_
_entity.id
_entity.type
_entity.pdbx_description
1 polymer ?
#
loop_
_entity_poly.entity_id
_entity_poly.type
_entity_poly.pdbx_seq_one_letter_code
_entity_poly.pdbx_strand_id
1 'polypeptide(L)'
;MKITKFVHSCLLVEMPEPVNRTALFDPGAMSAEALGVHQLEFLDDIIITHGHGDHIDVQLMKKLVGQFPGVRITAPTEVVEQLSAEGITASDQPSAGVVFFDSPHESIRPVFDSDPPQEIGVHYLDMLSDPGDSHSFSETKAILALPVQAPWGSERRAIELALQLKPQHILPIHDWHWSDAARKGEYERMEKLFAAQGITFHKLETGQPVVIEL
;
A
#
# COMPACT_ATOMS: atom_id res chain seq x y z
N MET A 1 -3.28 -12.06 10.76
CA MET A 1 -2.79 -11.49 9.50
C MET A 1 -1.29 -11.30 9.60
N LYS A 2 -0.51 -11.75 8.61
CA LYS A 2 0.93 -11.48 8.53
C LYS A 2 1.17 -10.44 7.42
N ILE A 3 1.97 -9.41 7.71
CA ILE A 3 2.23 -8.31 6.78
C ILE A 3 3.73 -8.13 6.64
N THR A 4 4.21 -8.12 5.41
CA THR A 4 5.60 -7.81 5.07
C THR A 4 5.61 -6.56 4.20
N LYS A 5 6.30 -5.52 4.64
CA LYS A 5 6.57 -4.35 3.80
C LYS A 5 7.88 -4.57 3.04
N PHE A 6 7.85 -4.29 1.77
CA PHE A 6 9.07 -4.15 0.99
C PHE A 6 9.51 -2.68 0.97
N VAL A 7 9.76 -2.07 -0.17
CA VAL A 7 10.15 -0.66 -0.22
C VAL A 7 8.92 0.20 -0.52
N HIS A 8 8.86 1.37 0.08
CA HIS A 8 7.87 2.39 -0.18
C HIS A 8 6.45 1.95 0.25
N SER A 9 5.54 1.73 -0.71
CA SER A 9 4.14 1.35 -0.46
C SER A 9 3.87 -0.14 -0.70
N CYS A 10 4.87 -0.94 -1.08
CA CYS A 10 4.65 -2.34 -1.40
C CYS A 10 4.45 -3.19 -0.14
N LEU A 11 3.25 -3.74 0.03
CA LEU A 11 2.86 -4.60 1.14
C LEU A 11 2.44 -5.98 0.65
N LEU A 12 3.00 -7.04 1.24
CA LEU A 12 2.51 -8.41 1.13
C LEU A 12 1.65 -8.71 2.35
N VAL A 13 0.40 -9.08 2.12
CA VAL A 13 -0.59 -9.39 3.15
C VAL A 13 -0.97 -10.86 3.03
N GLU A 14 -0.67 -11.64 4.06
CA GLU A 14 -0.92 -13.08 4.12
C GLU A 14 -1.97 -13.36 5.22
N MET A 15 -3.12 -13.85 4.79
CA MET A 15 -4.22 -14.21 5.67
C MET A 15 -4.12 -15.68 6.05
N PRO A 16 -4.17 -16.03 7.36
CA PRO A 16 -4.20 -17.42 7.80
C PRO A 16 -5.55 -18.08 7.48
N GLU A 17 -5.63 -19.38 7.71
CA GLU A 17 -6.90 -20.09 7.73
C GLU A 17 -7.91 -19.43 8.70
N PRO A 18 -9.19 -19.41 8.41
CA PRO A 18 -9.85 -20.07 7.26
C PRO A 18 -9.86 -19.24 5.96
N VAL A 19 -9.35 -17.99 5.96
CA VAL A 19 -9.34 -17.12 4.77
C VAL A 19 -8.32 -17.63 3.75
N ASN A 20 -7.11 -17.99 4.20
CA ASN A 20 -6.01 -18.55 3.41
C ASN A 20 -5.80 -17.82 2.07
N ARG A 21 -5.43 -16.55 2.13
CA ARG A 21 -5.34 -15.66 0.96
C ARG A 21 -4.13 -14.73 1.07
N THR A 22 -3.44 -14.55 -0.05
CA THR A 22 -2.25 -13.69 -0.13
C THR A 22 -2.49 -12.59 -1.15
N ALA A 23 -2.26 -11.33 -0.73
CA ALA A 23 -2.38 -10.15 -1.58
C ALA A 23 -1.09 -9.33 -1.56
N LEU A 24 -0.71 -8.79 -2.72
CA LEU A 24 0.40 -7.87 -2.88
C LEU A 24 -0.15 -6.50 -3.31
N PHE A 25 0.17 -5.49 -2.54
CA PHE A 25 -0.20 -4.09 -2.81
C PHE A 25 0.98 -3.35 -3.42
N ASP A 26 0.69 -2.54 -4.42
CA ASP A 26 1.58 -1.57 -5.03
C ASP A 26 3.02 -2.08 -5.30
N PRO A 27 3.18 -3.10 -6.16
CA PRO A 27 4.48 -3.64 -6.53
C PRO A 27 5.23 -2.69 -7.48
N GLY A 28 5.67 -1.54 -6.96
CA GLY A 28 6.39 -0.52 -7.69
C GLY A 28 7.87 -0.83 -7.92
N ALA A 29 8.51 -0.02 -8.77
CA ALA A 29 9.89 -0.19 -9.20
C ALA A 29 10.89 -0.25 -8.03
N MET A 30 10.65 0.50 -6.96
CA MET A 30 11.52 0.52 -5.78
C MET A 30 11.55 -0.80 -5.03
N SER A 31 10.50 -1.62 -5.16
CA SER A 31 10.37 -2.92 -4.49
C SER A 31 10.91 -4.09 -5.32
N ALA A 32 11.20 -3.88 -6.61
CA ALA A 32 11.53 -4.95 -7.55
C ALA A 32 12.76 -5.79 -7.13
N GLU A 33 13.72 -5.19 -6.44
CA GLU A 33 14.91 -5.89 -5.94
C GLU A 33 14.63 -6.58 -4.59
N ALA A 34 13.91 -5.90 -3.68
CA ALA A 34 13.62 -6.40 -2.35
C ALA A 34 12.56 -7.51 -2.35
N LEU A 35 11.61 -7.45 -3.29
CA LEU A 35 10.59 -8.47 -3.47
C LEU A 35 11.16 -9.68 -4.22
N GLY A 36 11.62 -10.66 -3.50
CA GLY A 36 12.05 -11.93 -4.08
C GLY A 36 10.86 -12.71 -4.63
N VAL A 37 10.40 -12.41 -5.87
CA VAL A 37 9.22 -13.04 -6.49
C VAL A 37 9.27 -14.56 -6.38
N HIS A 38 10.44 -15.17 -6.60
CA HIS A 38 10.67 -16.61 -6.51
C HIS A 38 10.53 -17.19 -5.09
N GLN A 39 10.47 -16.34 -4.06
CA GLN A 39 10.28 -16.75 -2.66
C GLN A 39 8.80 -16.73 -2.25
N LEU A 40 7.92 -16.15 -3.08
CA LEU A 40 6.50 -16.19 -2.85
C LEU A 40 5.96 -17.58 -3.20
N GLU A 41 5.28 -18.21 -2.25
CA GLU A 41 4.67 -19.52 -2.46
C GLU A 41 3.30 -19.41 -3.12
N PHE A 42 2.52 -18.41 -2.72
CA PHE A 42 1.16 -18.15 -3.20
C PHE A 42 0.95 -16.66 -3.43
N LEU A 43 0.14 -16.33 -4.41
CA LEU A 43 -0.32 -14.97 -4.66
C LEU A 43 -1.69 -15.04 -5.34
N ASP A 44 -2.72 -14.59 -4.62
CA ASP A 44 -4.10 -14.61 -5.09
C ASP A 44 -4.53 -13.29 -5.72
N ASP A 45 -4.03 -12.18 -5.15
CA ASP A 45 -4.39 -10.84 -5.57
C ASP A 45 -3.17 -9.94 -5.71
N ILE A 46 -3.21 -9.07 -6.71
CA ILE A 46 -2.38 -7.86 -6.80
C ILE A 46 -3.34 -6.67 -6.84
N ILE A 47 -3.10 -5.71 -5.98
CA ILE A 47 -3.92 -4.50 -5.87
C ILE A 47 -2.99 -3.31 -6.13
N ILE A 48 -3.39 -2.45 -7.06
CA ILE A 48 -2.61 -1.28 -7.46
C ILE A 48 -3.49 -0.06 -7.26
N THR A 49 -3.04 0.89 -6.44
CA THR A 49 -3.80 2.08 -6.09
C THR A 49 -3.82 3.10 -7.20
N HIS A 50 -2.70 3.30 -7.91
CA HIS A 50 -2.59 4.23 -9.04
C HIS A 50 -1.38 3.93 -9.94
N GLY A 51 -1.20 4.72 -11.03
CA GLY A 51 -0.28 4.42 -12.12
C GLY A 51 1.14 4.97 -11.99
N HIS A 52 1.57 5.53 -10.85
CA HIS A 52 2.95 6.00 -10.69
C HIS A 52 3.94 4.83 -10.60
N GLY A 53 5.17 5.02 -11.10
CA GLY A 53 6.18 3.96 -11.18
C GLY A 53 6.70 3.43 -9.84
N ASP A 54 6.47 4.14 -8.74
CA ASP A 54 6.75 3.69 -7.37
C ASP A 54 5.63 2.81 -6.79
N HIS A 55 4.46 2.75 -7.44
CA HIS A 55 3.33 1.88 -7.11
C HIS A 55 3.12 0.73 -8.11
N ILE A 56 3.58 0.89 -9.37
CA ILE A 56 3.53 -0.18 -10.36
C ILE A 56 4.82 -0.24 -11.18
N ASP A 57 5.42 -1.43 -11.28
CA ASP A 57 6.49 -1.73 -12.23
C ASP A 57 6.05 -2.83 -13.20
N VAL A 58 5.93 -2.49 -14.48
CA VAL A 58 5.44 -3.41 -15.53
C VAL A 58 6.33 -4.64 -15.67
N GLN A 59 7.65 -4.50 -15.48
CA GLN A 59 8.56 -5.66 -15.61
C GLN A 59 8.43 -6.59 -14.39
N LEU A 60 8.20 -6.03 -13.20
CA LEU A 60 7.87 -6.81 -12.02
C LEU A 60 6.51 -7.50 -12.18
N MET A 61 5.50 -6.79 -12.70
CA MET A 61 4.19 -7.37 -13.00
C MET A 61 4.28 -8.57 -13.95
N LYS A 62 5.08 -8.48 -15.02
CA LYS A 62 5.31 -9.61 -15.94
C LYS A 62 5.90 -10.83 -15.22
N LYS A 63 6.84 -10.63 -14.30
CA LYS A 63 7.43 -11.73 -13.50
C LYS A 63 6.38 -12.34 -12.57
N LEU A 64 5.58 -11.50 -11.88
CA LEU A 64 4.53 -11.96 -10.98
C LEU A 64 3.46 -12.77 -11.71
N VAL A 65 2.93 -12.28 -12.82
CA VAL A 65 1.94 -13.00 -13.64
C VAL A 65 2.52 -14.28 -14.25
N GLY A 66 3.79 -14.25 -14.65
CA GLY A 66 4.49 -15.44 -15.16
C GLY A 66 4.62 -16.55 -14.10
N GLN A 67 4.84 -16.20 -12.84
CA GLN A 67 4.90 -17.16 -11.72
C GLN A 67 3.52 -17.56 -11.20
N PHE A 68 2.57 -16.63 -11.19
CA PHE A 68 1.21 -16.80 -10.68
C PHE A 68 0.16 -16.51 -11.76
N PRO A 69 0.00 -17.38 -12.77
CA PRO A 69 -0.87 -17.10 -13.91
C PRO A 69 -2.37 -16.98 -13.57
N GLY A 70 -2.77 -17.38 -12.36
CA GLY A 70 -4.13 -17.26 -11.84
C GLY A 70 -4.36 -16.05 -10.93
N VAL A 71 -3.36 -15.18 -10.75
CA VAL A 71 -3.47 -14.01 -9.88
C VAL A 71 -4.52 -13.03 -10.40
N ARG A 72 -5.36 -12.52 -9.52
CA ARG A 72 -6.31 -11.45 -9.86
C ARG A 72 -5.64 -10.10 -9.67
N ILE A 73 -5.77 -9.22 -10.65
CA ILE A 73 -5.22 -7.86 -10.59
C ILE A 73 -6.37 -6.87 -10.57
N THR A 74 -6.40 -6.04 -9.53
CA THR A 74 -7.37 -4.95 -9.35
C THR A 74 -6.61 -3.62 -9.37
N ALA A 75 -7.05 -2.69 -10.22
CA ALA A 75 -6.38 -1.40 -10.42
C ALA A 75 -7.36 -0.36 -10.99
N PRO A 76 -7.05 0.96 -10.95
CA PRO A 76 -7.83 1.97 -11.67
C PRO A 76 -7.82 1.74 -13.19
N THR A 77 -8.81 2.29 -13.89
CA THR A 77 -9.01 2.07 -15.34
C THR A 77 -7.77 2.40 -16.15
N GLU A 78 -7.08 3.51 -15.90
CA GLU A 78 -5.86 3.87 -16.65
C GLU A 78 -4.70 2.87 -16.45
N VAL A 79 -4.60 2.26 -15.27
CA VAL A 79 -3.60 1.19 -15.00
C VAL A 79 -4.01 -0.10 -15.70
N VAL A 80 -5.32 -0.42 -15.73
CA VAL A 80 -5.84 -1.56 -16.50
C VAL A 80 -5.52 -1.43 -17.98
N GLU A 81 -5.69 -0.23 -18.56
CA GLU A 81 -5.33 0.06 -19.95
C GLU A 81 -3.81 -0.10 -20.20
N GLN A 82 -2.99 0.44 -19.28
CA GLN A 82 -1.53 0.30 -19.34
C GLN A 82 -1.10 -1.18 -19.31
N LEU A 83 -1.65 -1.97 -18.38
CA LEU A 83 -1.33 -3.40 -18.26
C LEU A 83 -1.83 -4.21 -19.47
N SER A 84 -3.01 -3.86 -20.00
CA SER A 84 -3.57 -4.48 -21.20
C SER A 84 -2.67 -4.28 -22.43
N ALA A 85 -2.07 -3.12 -22.59
CA ALA A 85 -1.12 -2.84 -23.66
C ALA A 85 0.14 -3.72 -23.58
N GLU A 86 0.44 -4.24 -22.39
CA GLU A 86 1.56 -5.14 -22.10
C GLU A 86 1.15 -6.64 -22.08
N GLY A 87 -0.12 -6.93 -22.42
CA GLY A 87 -0.67 -8.28 -22.45
C GLY A 87 -1.00 -8.86 -21.07
N ILE A 88 -1.13 -8.03 -20.05
CA ILE A 88 -1.51 -8.42 -18.69
C ILE A 88 -2.98 -8.10 -18.47
N THR A 89 -3.76 -9.11 -18.05
CA THR A 89 -5.17 -8.94 -17.73
C THR A 89 -5.35 -8.39 -16.32
N ALA A 90 -6.06 -7.28 -16.19
CA ALA A 90 -6.44 -6.66 -14.92
C ALA A 90 -7.91 -6.21 -14.95
N SER A 91 -8.48 -5.85 -13.82
CA SER A 91 -9.87 -5.39 -13.67
C SER A 91 -9.92 -4.07 -12.92
N ASP A 92 -10.76 -3.15 -13.39
CA ASP A 92 -11.13 -1.93 -12.68
C ASP A 92 -12.36 -2.10 -11.76
N GLN A 93 -12.83 -3.35 -11.64
CA GLN A 93 -13.87 -3.71 -10.69
C GLN A 93 -13.25 -4.39 -9.46
N PRO A 94 -13.79 -4.13 -8.25
CA PRO A 94 -13.26 -4.73 -7.04
C PRO A 94 -13.39 -6.25 -7.07
N SER A 95 -12.31 -6.96 -6.74
CA SER A 95 -12.33 -8.41 -6.56
C SER A 95 -12.99 -8.79 -5.22
N ALA A 96 -13.29 -10.06 -5.02
CA ALA A 96 -13.89 -10.54 -3.76
C ALA A 96 -13.03 -10.13 -2.55
N GLY A 97 -13.63 -9.52 -1.54
CA GLY A 97 -12.95 -9.01 -0.34
C GLY A 97 -12.26 -7.64 -0.53
N VAL A 98 -12.37 -7.04 -1.71
CA VAL A 98 -11.94 -5.68 -2.00
C VAL A 98 -13.14 -4.75 -2.07
N VAL A 99 -13.07 -3.60 -1.43
CA VAL A 99 -14.07 -2.52 -1.52
C VAL A 99 -13.33 -1.23 -1.79
N PHE A 100 -13.75 -0.48 -2.80
CA PHE A 100 -13.17 0.83 -3.09
C PHE A 100 -13.76 1.90 -2.18
N PHE A 101 -12.95 2.87 -1.79
CA PHE A 101 -13.43 4.09 -1.13
C PHE A 101 -12.79 5.32 -1.78
N ASP A 102 -13.39 6.47 -1.54
CA ASP A 102 -12.93 7.74 -2.09
C ASP A 102 -11.62 8.18 -1.43
N SER A 103 -10.55 8.20 -2.21
CA SER A 103 -9.20 8.55 -1.81
C SER A 103 -8.49 9.20 -3.01
N PRO A 104 -8.77 10.47 -3.29
CA PRO A 104 -8.18 11.12 -4.45
C PRO A 104 -6.69 11.35 -4.24
N HIS A 105 -5.89 11.05 -5.26
CA HIS A 105 -4.46 11.32 -5.26
C HIS A 105 -4.17 12.80 -5.00
N GLU A 106 -3.24 13.07 -4.08
CA GLU A 106 -2.86 14.44 -3.75
C GLU A 106 -2.14 15.13 -4.91
N SER A 107 -2.44 16.41 -5.11
CA SER A 107 -1.76 17.22 -6.12
C SER A 107 -0.38 17.66 -5.62
N ILE A 108 0.61 17.57 -6.49
CA ILE A 108 1.96 18.10 -6.24
C ILE A 108 2.25 19.41 -6.99
N ARG A 109 1.21 20.06 -7.54
CA ARG A 109 1.37 21.39 -8.09
C ARG A 109 1.81 22.38 -7.00
N PRO A 110 2.70 23.33 -7.31
CA PRO A 110 3.29 23.63 -8.62
C PRO A 110 4.62 22.89 -8.90
N VAL A 111 4.98 21.84 -8.13
CA VAL A 111 6.25 21.11 -8.30
C VAL A 111 6.27 20.42 -9.66
N PHE A 112 5.17 19.77 -10.01
CA PHE A 112 4.93 19.24 -11.35
C PHE A 112 3.63 19.81 -11.90
N ASP A 113 3.65 20.20 -13.15
CA ASP A 113 2.45 20.75 -13.84
C ASP A 113 1.70 19.63 -14.58
N SER A 114 1.34 18.61 -13.84
CA SER A 114 0.48 17.51 -14.31
C SER A 114 -0.73 17.36 -13.40
N ASP A 115 -1.82 16.84 -13.95
CA ASP A 115 -2.95 16.41 -13.15
C ASP A 115 -2.59 15.13 -12.40
N PRO A 116 -3.15 14.91 -11.20
CA PRO A 116 -2.99 13.65 -10.50
C PRO A 116 -3.54 12.48 -11.33
N PRO A 117 -2.94 11.26 -11.20
CA PRO A 117 -3.47 10.06 -11.85
C PRO A 117 -4.83 9.66 -11.24
N GLN A 118 -5.55 8.75 -11.91
CA GLN A 118 -6.64 8.05 -11.27
C GLN A 118 -6.13 7.24 -10.08
N GLU A 119 -6.81 7.34 -8.94
CA GLU A 119 -6.47 6.58 -7.74
C GLU A 119 -7.71 5.94 -7.14
N ILE A 120 -7.53 4.78 -6.53
CA ILE A 120 -8.52 4.07 -5.73
C ILE A 120 -7.99 3.85 -4.32
N GLY A 121 -8.75 4.26 -3.31
CA GLY A 121 -8.57 3.76 -1.96
C GLY A 121 -9.17 2.35 -1.84
N VAL A 122 -8.52 1.47 -1.11
CA VAL A 122 -8.93 0.06 -0.99
C VAL A 122 -9.11 -0.35 0.45
N HIS A 123 -10.30 -0.88 0.77
CA HIS A 123 -10.52 -1.72 1.94
C HIS A 123 -10.36 -3.19 1.54
N TYR A 124 -9.46 -3.89 2.22
CA TYR A 124 -9.19 -5.31 1.99
C TYR A 124 -9.68 -6.17 3.14
N LEU A 125 -10.56 -7.13 2.83
CA LEU A 125 -11.17 -8.09 3.78
C LEU A 125 -11.82 -7.44 5.01
N ASP A 126 -12.32 -6.21 4.87
CA ASP A 126 -12.88 -5.39 5.95
C ASP A 126 -11.92 -5.12 7.14
N MET A 127 -10.62 -5.30 6.93
CA MET A 127 -9.59 -5.20 7.96
C MET A 127 -8.54 -4.13 7.68
N LEU A 128 -8.04 -4.05 6.45
CA LEU A 128 -6.97 -3.15 6.04
C LEU A 128 -7.52 -2.06 5.10
N SER A 129 -7.14 -0.81 5.35
CA SER A 129 -7.33 0.30 4.42
C SER A 129 -5.99 0.73 3.84
N ASP A 130 -5.92 0.81 2.51
CA ASP A 130 -4.82 1.41 1.78
C ASP A 130 -5.37 2.58 0.96
N PRO A 131 -5.00 3.82 1.27
CA PRO A 131 -5.50 5.01 0.61
C PRO A 131 -4.73 5.36 -0.68
N GLY A 132 -3.63 4.65 -1.01
CA GLY A 132 -2.69 5.10 -2.03
C GLY A 132 -1.97 6.39 -1.59
N ASP A 133 -1.78 7.34 -2.51
CA ASP A 133 -1.07 8.60 -2.32
C ASP A 133 -2.01 9.74 -1.92
N SER A 134 -2.76 9.52 -0.84
CA SER A 134 -3.77 10.46 -0.35
C SER A 134 -3.69 10.70 1.15
N HIS A 135 -3.96 11.94 1.54
CA HIS A 135 -4.39 12.33 2.90
C HIS A 135 -5.80 12.94 2.89
N SER A 136 -6.55 12.77 1.79
CA SER A 136 -7.86 13.39 1.57
C SER A 136 -8.97 12.33 1.56
N PHE A 137 -8.97 11.45 2.59
CA PHE A 137 -9.99 10.44 2.80
C PHE A 137 -10.55 10.54 4.24
N SER A 138 -11.73 9.95 4.48
CA SER A 138 -12.49 10.16 5.71
C SER A 138 -12.85 8.88 6.46
N GLU A 139 -12.42 7.70 5.97
CA GLU A 139 -12.75 6.42 6.59
C GLU A 139 -11.53 5.48 6.62
N THR A 140 -11.51 4.56 7.59
CA THR A 140 -10.49 3.52 7.71
C THR A 140 -11.07 2.26 8.34
N LYS A 141 -10.42 1.13 8.10
CA LYS A 141 -10.64 -0.11 8.83
C LYS A 141 -9.71 -0.18 10.05
N ALA A 142 -9.69 -1.31 10.72
CA ALA A 142 -8.86 -1.50 11.92
C ALA A 142 -7.36 -1.26 11.65
N ILE A 143 -6.88 -1.61 10.47
CA ILE A 143 -5.50 -1.40 10.02
C ILE A 143 -5.49 -0.31 8.94
N LEU A 144 -4.64 0.68 9.09
CA LEU A 144 -4.41 1.74 8.10
C LEU A 144 -2.97 1.66 7.57
N ALA A 145 -2.81 1.44 6.27
CA ALA A 145 -1.57 1.75 5.57
C ALA A 145 -1.51 3.28 5.42
N LEU A 146 -0.65 3.93 6.18
CA LEU A 146 -0.59 5.39 6.27
C LEU A 146 0.60 5.93 5.48
N PRO A 147 0.39 6.73 4.43
CA PRO A 147 1.49 7.47 3.77
C PRO A 147 2.06 8.49 4.76
N VAL A 148 3.33 8.31 5.18
CA VAL A 148 3.92 9.12 6.26
C VAL A 148 4.75 10.28 5.77
N GLN A 149 5.22 10.23 4.52
CA GLN A 149 6.06 11.27 3.92
C GLN A 149 5.94 11.26 2.40
N ALA A 150 5.76 12.45 1.81
CA ALA A 150 5.69 12.62 0.35
C ALA A 150 5.96 14.07 -0.05
N PRO A 151 6.29 14.35 -1.32
CA PRO A 151 6.33 15.72 -1.84
C PRO A 151 4.99 16.48 -1.71
N TRP A 152 3.89 15.74 -1.75
CA TRP A 152 2.51 16.24 -1.63
C TRP A 152 1.98 16.21 -0.20
N GLY A 153 2.62 15.47 0.72
CA GLY A 153 2.20 15.28 2.10
C GLY A 153 3.29 15.57 3.11
N SER A 154 2.92 15.57 4.37
CA SER A 154 3.86 15.73 5.47
C SER A 154 3.52 14.79 6.62
N GLU A 155 4.55 14.40 7.38
CA GLU A 155 4.39 13.63 8.61
C GLU A 155 3.32 14.22 9.53
N ARG A 156 3.32 15.56 9.72
CA ARG A 156 2.31 16.23 10.57
C ARG A 156 0.88 15.97 10.08
N ARG A 157 0.65 16.08 8.76
CA ARG A 157 -0.69 15.85 8.17
C ARG A 157 -1.10 14.38 8.30
N ALA A 158 -0.16 13.45 8.08
CA ALA A 158 -0.39 12.03 8.29
C ALA A 158 -0.79 11.71 9.75
N ILE A 159 -0.06 12.27 10.72
CA ILE A 159 -0.38 12.12 12.14
C ILE A 159 -1.76 12.69 12.48
N GLU A 160 -2.07 13.93 12.05
CA GLU A 160 -3.36 14.58 12.30
C GLU A 160 -4.51 13.73 11.73
N LEU A 161 -4.37 13.21 10.52
CA LEU A 161 -5.35 12.34 9.88
C LEU A 161 -5.55 11.03 10.65
N ALA A 162 -4.47 10.35 11.01
CA ALA A 162 -4.55 9.10 11.76
C ALA A 162 -5.20 9.28 13.13
N LEU A 163 -4.93 10.40 13.82
CA LEU A 163 -5.58 10.75 15.09
C LEU A 163 -7.08 11.05 14.94
N GLN A 164 -7.50 11.57 13.79
CA GLN A 164 -8.90 11.78 13.46
C GLN A 164 -9.62 10.47 13.15
N LEU A 165 -9.00 9.60 12.34
CA LEU A 165 -9.57 8.33 11.88
C LEU A 165 -9.55 7.25 12.95
N LYS A 166 -8.57 7.26 13.85
CA LYS A 166 -8.38 6.33 14.97
C LYS A 166 -8.37 4.86 14.58
N PRO A 167 -7.50 4.43 13.63
CA PRO A 167 -7.30 3.03 13.39
C PRO A 167 -6.77 2.33 14.65
N GLN A 168 -6.88 1.00 14.73
CA GLN A 168 -6.26 0.24 15.81
C GLN A 168 -4.75 0.05 15.54
N HIS A 169 -4.39 -0.12 14.26
CA HIS A 169 -3.03 -0.37 13.81
C HIS A 169 -2.66 0.55 12.66
N ILE A 170 -1.43 1.05 12.65
CA ILE A 170 -0.84 1.83 11.55
C ILE A 170 0.35 1.07 10.98
N LEU A 171 0.34 0.93 9.66
CA LEU A 171 1.44 0.46 8.83
C LEU A 171 2.00 1.67 8.08
N PRO A 172 3.20 2.16 8.38
CA PRO A 172 3.76 3.28 7.65
C PRO A 172 4.17 2.86 6.24
N ILE A 173 3.66 3.56 5.25
CA ILE A 173 4.04 3.46 3.84
C ILE A 173 4.56 4.80 3.34
N HIS A 174 5.04 4.86 2.10
CA HIS A 174 5.50 6.08 1.44
C HIS A 174 6.62 6.80 2.21
N ASP A 175 7.62 6.04 2.70
CA ASP A 175 8.70 6.53 3.56
C ASP A 175 10.08 6.51 2.89
N TRP A 176 10.13 6.23 1.58
CA TRP A 176 11.38 6.08 0.83
C TRP A 176 12.26 7.33 0.85
N HIS A 177 11.67 8.51 0.95
CA HIS A 177 12.40 9.78 0.96
C HIS A 177 13.26 9.99 2.22
N TRP A 178 13.05 9.21 3.26
CA TRP A 178 13.87 9.26 4.47
C TRP A 178 15.12 8.40 4.34
N SER A 179 16.24 8.89 4.85
CA SER A 179 17.37 8.01 5.14
C SER A 179 17.00 7.00 6.23
N ASP A 180 17.70 5.87 6.33
CA ASP A 180 17.44 4.87 7.37
C ASP A 180 17.52 5.45 8.78
N ALA A 181 18.48 6.36 9.03
CA ALA A 181 18.62 7.03 10.32
C ALA A 181 17.43 7.95 10.63
N ALA A 182 16.96 8.71 9.63
CA ALA A 182 15.78 9.56 9.78
C ALA A 182 14.53 8.71 10.01
N ARG A 183 14.29 7.70 9.17
CA ARG A 183 13.14 6.78 9.27
C ARG A 183 13.06 6.14 10.66
N LYS A 184 14.19 5.65 11.19
CA LYS A 184 14.23 5.09 12.53
C LYS A 184 13.80 6.09 13.60
N GLY A 185 14.32 7.31 13.55
CA GLY A 185 13.97 8.36 14.51
C GLY A 185 12.50 8.77 14.43
N GLU A 186 11.97 8.93 13.19
CA GLU A 186 10.56 9.26 12.96
C GLU A 186 9.63 8.15 13.44
N TYR A 187 9.96 6.91 13.17
CA TYR A 187 9.18 5.75 13.62
C TYR A 187 9.13 5.64 15.16
N GLU A 188 10.25 5.88 15.84
CA GLU A 188 10.29 5.90 17.32
C GLU A 188 9.42 7.01 17.91
N ARG A 189 9.37 8.17 17.24
CA ARG A 189 8.54 9.31 17.64
C ARG A 189 7.05 9.03 17.41
N MET A 190 6.69 8.54 16.22
CA MET A 190 5.32 8.17 15.88
C MET A 190 4.78 7.06 16.78
N GLU A 191 5.58 6.02 17.04
CA GLU A 191 5.20 4.93 17.94
C GLU A 191 4.79 5.45 19.32
N LYS A 192 5.61 6.32 19.93
CA LYS A 192 5.33 6.92 21.24
C LYS A 192 4.05 7.78 21.21
N LEU A 193 3.88 8.56 20.14
CA LEU A 193 2.73 9.44 19.98
C LEU A 193 1.44 8.63 19.86
N PHE A 194 1.42 7.63 18.97
CA PHE A 194 0.25 6.82 18.69
C PHE A 194 -0.09 5.88 19.86
N ALA A 195 0.91 5.32 20.55
CA ALA A 195 0.70 4.51 21.75
C ALA A 195 -0.01 5.29 22.86
N ALA A 196 0.26 6.59 23.03
CA ALA A 196 -0.43 7.46 23.98
C ALA A 196 -1.92 7.66 23.61
N GLN A 197 -2.34 7.33 22.41
CA GLN A 197 -3.70 7.40 21.91
C GLN A 197 -4.38 6.02 21.77
N GLY A 198 -3.70 4.95 22.22
CA GLY A 198 -4.20 3.58 22.11
C GLY A 198 -4.11 3.00 20.70
N ILE A 199 -3.29 3.58 19.82
CA ILE A 199 -3.06 3.12 18.44
C ILE A 199 -1.70 2.43 18.37
N THR A 200 -1.65 1.23 17.80
CA THR A 200 -0.40 0.50 17.59
C THR A 200 0.25 0.91 16.28
N PHE A 201 1.43 1.52 16.36
CA PHE A 201 2.24 1.83 15.18
C PHE A 201 3.29 0.75 14.98
N HIS A 202 3.32 0.14 13.79
CA HIS A 202 4.24 -0.94 13.47
C HIS A 202 5.49 -0.38 12.78
N LYS A 203 6.65 -0.52 13.43
CA LYS A 203 7.94 -0.15 12.82
C LYS A 203 8.33 -1.23 11.82
N LEU A 204 7.90 -1.05 10.56
CA LEU A 204 8.13 -2.02 9.50
C LEU A 204 9.56 -1.89 8.95
N GLU A 205 10.31 -2.98 9.01
CA GLU A 205 11.60 -3.12 8.35
C GLU A 205 11.42 -3.87 7.01
N THR A 206 12.14 -3.47 5.98
CA THR A 206 12.02 -4.07 4.65
C THR A 206 12.23 -5.58 4.68
N GLY A 207 11.25 -6.32 4.17
CA GLY A 207 11.28 -7.78 4.09
C GLY A 207 11.09 -8.51 5.42
N GLN A 208 10.87 -7.80 6.53
CA GLN A 208 10.61 -8.42 7.82
C GLN A 208 9.10 -8.46 8.10
N PRO A 209 8.51 -9.64 8.33
CA PRO A 209 7.09 -9.74 8.60
C PRO A 209 6.73 -9.30 10.01
N VAL A 210 5.54 -8.70 10.14
CA VAL A 210 4.85 -8.49 11.41
C VAL A 210 3.55 -9.29 11.42
N VAL A 211 3.14 -9.76 12.60
CA VAL A 211 1.85 -10.44 12.80
C VAL A 211 0.93 -9.51 13.54
N ILE A 212 -0.27 -9.31 13.00
CA ILE A 212 -1.33 -8.50 13.61
C ILE A 212 -2.49 -9.43 13.94
N GLU A 213 -2.87 -9.44 15.20
CA GLU A 213 -4.07 -10.12 15.72
C GLU A 213 -5.18 -9.07 15.86
N LEU A 214 -6.37 -9.35 15.30
CA LEU A 214 -7.56 -8.48 15.35
C LEU A 214 -8.69 -9.19 16.10
#